data_bab5498f614c71cd483fcb940ecf8e1d
#
_entry.id   bab5498f614c71cd483fcb940ecf8e1d
#
_cell.length_a   1.000
_cell.length_b   1.000
_cell.length_c   1.000
_cell.angle_alpha   90.00
_cell.angle_beta   90.00
_cell.angle_gamma   90.00
#
_symmetry.space_group_name_H-M   'P 1'
#
loop_
_entity.id
_entity.type
_entity.pdbx_description
1 polymer ?
#
loop_
_entity_poly.entity_id
_entity_poly.type
_entity_poly.pdbx_seq_one_letter_code
_entity_poly.pdbx_strand_id
1 'polypeptide(L)'
;MTVKPDIDPQEAKKAILEYCLKKGALIAGVADINAVNRIAPEGHRPSDLWPRAKSIIALGVGGQTQGAWAVPAKALGYFGSTEVRAYTVAYGAAFYIENKFGKRAIYCPPDMDTEAGPRVPFQSLKLHAEIAGIGARSLAGDILLHPEFGYMYFASVFTELELPPDKPMQENPCPTTSCVDLFRKSGQTPCMKFCPVQCLSGDIDEDGNQAEMRYDMASCAEMTQQFEAVPGVLADAIRAEDEEEREDLLFDAENKILWYKMSVGSGGLLGQCFECMRVCPIANQSPQADPIRRYETRMAAQAEAE
;
A
#
# COMPACT_ATOMS: atom_id res chain seq x y z
N MET A 1 -39.29 -9.02 -20.60
CA MET A 1 -38.48 -8.39 -19.54
C MET A 1 -37.96 -9.50 -18.66
N THR A 2 -36.71 -9.85 -18.77
CA THR A 2 -36.07 -10.81 -17.86
C THR A 2 -35.92 -10.15 -16.50
N VAL A 3 -36.62 -10.67 -15.49
CA VAL A 3 -36.47 -10.27 -14.10
C VAL A 3 -35.00 -10.53 -13.75
N LYS A 4 -34.23 -9.47 -13.48
CA LYS A 4 -32.87 -9.64 -12.94
C LYS A 4 -33.00 -10.35 -11.60
N PRO A 5 -32.26 -11.45 -11.37
CA PRO A 5 -32.30 -12.14 -10.09
C PRO A 5 -31.97 -11.14 -8.97
N ASP A 6 -32.70 -11.22 -7.88
CA ASP A 6 -32.44 -10.45 -6.68
C ASP A 6 -31.08 -10.90 -6.14
N ILE A 7 -30.14 -9.96 -6.03
CA ILE A 7 -28.77 -10.25 -5.59
C ILE A 7 -28.75 -10.09 -4.08
N ASP A 8 -28.56 -11.19 -3.35
CA ASP A 8 -28.30 -11.12 -1.91
C ASP A 8 -26.96 -10.37 -1.66
N PRO A 9 -26.98 -9.23 -0.97
CA PRO A 9 -25.77 -8.45 -0.74
C PRO A 9 -24.70 -9.18 0.09
N GLN A 10 -25.10 -10.05 1.02
CA GLN A 10 -24.16 -10.82 1.85
C GLN A 10 -23.46 -11.91 1.01
N GLU A 11 -24.22 -12.65 0.22
CA GLU A 11 -23.67 -13.67 -0.68
C GLU A 11 -22.77 -13.04 -1.76
N ALA A 12 -23.16 -11.88 -2.26
CA ALA A 12 -22.33 -11.13 -3.22
C ALA A 12 -21.02 -10.67 -2.59
N LYS A 13 -21.07 -10.09 -1.38
CA LYS A 13 -19.88 -9.71 -0.61
C LYS A 13 -18.96 -10.91 -0.43
N LYS A 14 -19.46 -12.01 0.11
CA LYS A 14 -18.69 -13.23 0.34
C LYS A 14 -17.98 -13.69 -0.95
N ALA A 15 -18.72 -13.81 -2.05
CA ALA A 15 -18.19 -14.27 -3.32
C ALA A 15 -17.10 -13.35 -3.89
N ILE A 16 -17.24 -12.02 -3.71
CA ILE A 16 -16.23 -11.03 -4.18
C ILE A 16 -14.96 -11.13 -3.33
N LEU A 17 -15.09 -11.18 -2.00
CA LEU A 17 -13.93 -11.28 -1.12
C LEU A 17 -13.18 -12.61 -1.35
N GLU A 18 -13.89 -13.74 -1.47
CA GLU A 18 -13.28 -15.02 -1.82
C GLU A 18 -12.56 -14.99 -3.18
N TYR A 19 -13.12 -14.28 -4.18
CA TYR A 19 -12.46 -14.07 -5.47
C TYR A 19 -11.14 -13.31 -5.28
N CYS A 20 -11.13 -12.21 -4.51
CA CYS A 20 -9.91 -11.43 -4.25
C CYS A 20 -8.83 -12.30 -3.59
N LEU A 21 -9.18 -13.07 -2.56
CA LEU A 21 -8.27 -13.99 -1.88
C LEU A 21 -7.71 -15.05 -2.83
N LYS A 22 -8.57 -15.67 -3.64
CA LYS A 22 -8.17 -16.66 -4.66
C LYS A 22 -7.21 -16.07 -5.70
N LYS A 23 -7.29 -14.76 -5.98
CA LYS A 23 -6.44 -14.06 -6.95
C LYS A 23 -5.16 -13.50 -6.36
N GLY A 24 -4.93 -13.69 -5.07
CA GLY A 24 -3.66 -13.38 -4.42
C GLY A 24 -3.69 -12.21 -3.44
N ALA A 25 -4.86 -11.67 -3.11
CA ALA A 25 -4.99 -10.82 -1.94
C ALA A 25 -4.75 -11.67 -0.67
N LEU A 26 -4.11 -11.10 0.32
CA LEU A 26 -3.98 -11.69 1.66
C LEU A 26 -5.25 -11.44 2.48
N ILE A 27 -5.86 -10.30 2.27
CA ILE A 27 -7.07 -9.84 2.96
C ILE A 27 -7.87 -8.94 2.01
N ALA A 28 -9.19 -8.93 2.18
CA ALA A 28 -10.08 -7.97 1.52
C ALA A 28 -11.27 -7.67 2.43
N GLY A 29 -11.82 -6.47 2.30
CA GLY A 29 -12.98 -6.01 3.07
C GLY A 29 -13.76 -4.95 2.30
N VAL A 30 -14.92 -4.60 2.81
CA VAL A 30 -15.80 -3.57 2.23
C VAL A 30 -15.77 -2.34 3.11
N ALA A 31 -15.30 -1.21 2.59
CA ALA A 31 -15.33 0.07 3.29
C ALA A 31 -16.73 0.73 3.19
N ASP A 32 -17.15 1.36 4.28
CA ASP A 32 -18.32 2.25 4.25
C ASP A 32 -17.99 3.50 3.40
N ILE A 33 -18.57 3.56 2.21
CA ILE A 33 -18.35 4.66 1.27
C ILE A 33 -18.76 6.02 1.85
N ASN A 34 -19.77 6.05 2.72
CA ASN A 34 -20.20 7.28 3.37
C ASN A 34 -19.19 7.74 4.42
N ALA A 35 -18.55 6.80 5.14
CA ALA A 35 -17.47 7.13 6.05
C ALA A 35 -16.27 7.71 5.31
N VAL A 36 -15.88 7.11 4.18
CA VAL A 36 -14.80 7.62 3.33
C VAL A 36 -15.13 9.02 2.80
N ASN A 37 -16.34 9.25 2.28
CA ASN A 37 -16.78 10.55 1.79
C ASN A 37 -16.75 11.65 2.86
N ARG A 38 -16.98 11.33 4.13
CA ARG A 38 -16.91 12.30 5.23
C ARG A 38 -15.49 12.70 5.60
N ILE A 39 -14.53 11.80 5.41
CA ILE A 39 -13.12 11.98 5.85
C ILE A 39 -12.28 12.56 4.70
N ALA A 40 -12.46 12.06 3.48
CA ALA A 40 -11.70 12.50 2.32
C ALA A 40 -11.99 13.98 1.99
N PRO A 41 -10.97 14.76 1.63
CA PRO A 41 -11.16 16.15 1.21
C PRO A 41 -11.98 16.23 -0.09
N GLU A 42 -12.53 17.41 -0.35
CA GLU A 42 -13.25 17.70 -1.60
C GLU A 42 -12.33 17.52 -2.81
N GLY A 43 -12.85 16.94 -3.89
CA GLY A 43 -12.08 16.53 -5.06
C GLY A 43 -11.48 15.12 -4.96
N HIS A 44 -11.33 14.57 -3.74
CA HIS A 44 -10.73 13.28 -3.46
C HIS A 44 -11.69 12.26 -2.84
N ARG A 45 -12.98 12.56 -2.85
CA ARG A 45 -14.03 11.67 -2.34
C ARG A 45 -14.42 10.64 -3.39
N PRO A 46 -14.80 9.43 -2.98
CA PRO A 46 -15.41 8.46 -3.90
C PRO A 46 -16.56 9.02 -4.72
N SER A 47 -17.40 9.88 -4.12
CA SER A 47 -18.52 10.55 -4.82
C SER A 47 -18.07 11.56 -5.87
N ASP A 48 -16.89 12.16 -5.72
CA ASP A 48 -16.33 13.11 -6.70
C ASP A 48 -15.81 12.35 -7.93
N LEU A 49 -15.24 11.16 -7.71
CA LEU A 49 -14.79 10.29 -8.79
C LEU A 49 -15.98 9.62 -9.51
N TRP A 50 -16.88 9.02 -8.76
CA TRP A 50 -17.99 8.26 -9.32
C TRP A 50 -19.24 8.30 -8.42
N PRO A 51 -20.15 9.28 -8.64
CA PRO A 51 -21.34 9.49 -7.78
C PRO A 51 -22.28 8.28 -7.68
N ARG A 52 -22.19 7.33 -8.63
CA ARG A 52 -23.03 6.13 -8.65
C ARG A 52 -22.46 4.96 -7.84
N ALA A 53 -21.24 5.07 -7.35
CA ALA A 53 -20.63 4.05 -6.50
C ALA A 53 -21.44 3.89 -5.20
N LYS A 54 -21.69 2.64 -4.82
CA LYS A 54 -22.43 2.24 -3.62
C LYS A 54 -21.51 1.63 -2.57
N SER A 55 -20.46 0.94 -3.01
CA SER A 55 -19.51 0.25 -2.14
C SER A 55 -18.10 0.35 -2.65
N ILE A 56 -17.16 0.24 -1.72
CA ILE A 56 -15.72 0.17 -1.97
C ILE A 56 -15.21 -1.16 -1.43
N ILE A 57 -14.66 -2.00 -2.28
CA ILE A 57 -13.93 -3.18 -1.88
C ILE A 57 -12.47 -2.79 -1.78
N ALA A 58 -11.89 -2.82 -0.59
CA ALA A 58 -10.47 -2.66 -0.36
C ALA A 58 -9.80 -4.02 -0.26
N LEU A 59 -8.60 -4.15 -0.83
CA LEU A 59 -7.82 -5.39 -0.76
C LEU A 59 -6.35 -5.08 -0.49
N GLY A 60 -5.70 -5.99 0.25
CA GLY A 60 -4.27 -5.95 0.55
C GLY A 60 -3.54 -7.13 -0.06
N VAL A 61 -2.44 -6.88 -0.75
CA VAL A 61 -1.50 -7.91 -1.20
C VAL A 61 -0.23 -7.87 -0.37
N GLY A 62 0.49 -8.99 -0.28
CA GLY A 62 1.72 -9.05 0.50
C GLY A 62 2.73 -7.98 0.09
N GLY A 63 3.43 -7.45 1.07
CA GLY A 63 4.55 -6.54 0.88
C GLY A 63 5.79 -7.26 0.34
N GLN A 64 6.94 -6.99 0.95
CA GLN A 64 8.21 -7.56 0.52
C GLN A 64 8.38 -9.02 0.96
N THR A 65 9.14 -9.80 0.19
CA THR A 65 9.62 -11.10 0.65
C THR A 65 10.75 -10.92 1.68
N GLN A 66 11.00 -11.94 2.49
CA GLN A 66 12.10 -11.90 3.48
C GLN A 66 13.47 -11.68 2.82
N GLY A 67 13.69 -12.27 1.65
CA GLY A 67 14.90 -12.03 0.87
C GLY A 67 15.03 -10.58 0.41
N ALA A 68 13.94 -9.93 0.05
CA ALA A 68 13.94 -8.52 -0.33
C ALA A 68 14.27 -7.60 0.86
N TRP A 69 13.80 -7.92 2.07
CA TRP A 69 14.17 -7.16 3.27
C TRP A 69 15.67 -7.24 3.62
N ALA A 70 16.36 -8.31 3.18
CA ALA A 70 17.77 -8.53 3.43
C ALA A 70 18.70 -7.75 2.48
N VAL A 71 18.22 -7.23 1.34
CA VAL A 71 19.06 -6.46 0.42
C VAL A 71 19.23 -5.01 0.88
N PRO A 72 20.28 -4.29 0.41
CA PRO A 72 20.44 -2.87 0.70
C PRO A 72 19.21 -2.02 0.31
N ALA A 73 18.97 -0.94 1.04
CA ALA A 73 17.79 -0.08 0.85
C ALA A 73 17.56 0.35 -0.59
N LYS A 74 18.62 0.78 -1.29
CA LYS A 74 18.55 1.17 -2.70
C LYS A 74 18.08 0.02 -3.61
N ALA A 75 18.58 -1.21 -3.36
CA ALA A 75 18.16 -2.39 -4.13
C ALA A 75 16.73 -2.81 -3.79
N LEU A 76 16.32 -2.68 -2.52
CA LEU A 76 14.97 -3.00 -2.07
C LEU A 76 13.91 -2.20 -2.85
N GLY A 77 14.18 -0.95 -3.18
CA GLY A 77 13.30 -0.14 -4.02
C GLY A 77 13.00 -0.78 -5.38
N TYR A 78 13.96 -1.47 -5.98
CA TYR A 78 13.78 -2.17 -7.27
C TYR A 78 13.01 -3.49 -7.16
N PHE A 79 13.16 -4.20 -6.05
CA PHE A 79 12.46 -5.47 -5.82
C PHE A 79 11.08 -5.30 -5.18
N GLY A 80 10.81 -4.12 -4.67
CA GLY A 80 9.70 -3.81 -3.81
C GLY A 80 8.38 -3.54 -4.49
N SER A 81 8.35 -3.44 -5.80
CA SER A 81 7.13 -3.07 -6.52
C SER A 81 6.14 -4.22 -6.61
N THR A 82 5.41 -4.42 -5.54
CA THR A 82 4.26 -5.35 -5.52
C THR A 82 2.93 -4.66 -5.83
N GLU A 83 2.95 -3.37 -6.11
CA GLU A 83 1.77 -2.58 -6.48
C GLU A 83 1.04 -3.17 -7.69
N VAL A 84 1.78 -3.60 -8.71
CA VAL A 84 1.22 -4.28 -9.91
C VAL A 84 0.35 -5.47 -9.54
N ARG A 85 0.69 -6.22 -8.48
CA ARG A 85 -0.11 -7.35 -8.00
C ARG A 85 -1.44 -6.88 -7.43
N ALA A 86 -1.44 -5.79 -6.66
CA ALA A 86 -2.65 -5.23 -6.10
C ALA A 86 -3.62 -4.77 -7.21
N TYR A 87 -3.10 -4.10 -8.24
CA TYR A 87 -3.93 -3.70 -9.40
C TYR A 87 -4.47 -4.88 -10.15
N THR A 88 -3.66 -5.91 -10.40
CA THR A 88 -4.09 -7.09 -11.13
C THR A 88 -5.27 -7.77 -10.43
N VAL A 89 -5.22 -7.87 -9.10
CA VAL A 89 -6.34 -8.42 -8.32
C VAL A 89 -7.56 -7.51 -8.38
N ALA A 90 -7.39 -6.20 -8.19
CA ALA A 90 -8.50 -5.24 -8.23
C ALA A 90 -9.15 -5.16 -9.61
N TYR A 91 -8.35 -5.12 -10.68
CA TYR A 91 -8.81 -5.16 -12.06
C TYR A 91 -9.65 -6.42 -12.32
N GLY A 92 -9.12 -7.59 -11.95
CA GLY A 92 -9.85 -8.85 -12.08
C GLY A 92 -11.14 -8.88 -11.26
N ALA A 93 -11.16 -8.28 -10.06
CA ALA A 93 -12.35 -8.21 -9.21
C ALA A 93 -13.42 -7.30 -9.82
N ALA A 94 -13.05 -6.18 -10.46
CA ALA A 94 -14.00 -5.32 -11.16
C ALA A 94 -14.70 -6.10 -12.29
N PHE A 95 -13.95 -6.80 -13.14
CA PHE A 95 -14.53 -7.66 -14.19
C PHE A 95 -15.39 -8.80 -13.63
N TYR A 96 -14.97 -9.40 -12.52
CA TYR A 96 -15.76 -10.44 -11.85
C TYR A 96 -17.12 -9.92 -11.41
N ILE A 97 -17.17 -8.71 -10.82
CA ILE A 97 -18.40 -8.07 -10.37
C ILE A 97 -19.34 -7.82 -11.57
N GLU A 98 -18.81 -7.24 -12.66
CA GLU A 98 -19.60 -6.95 -13.85
C GLU A 98 -20.16 -8.21 -14.50
N ASN A 99 -19.32 -9.24 -14.66
CA ASN A 99 -19.72 -10.49 -15.31
C ASN A 99 -20.70 -11.30 -14.46
N LYS A 100 -20.50 -11.35 -13.15
CA LYS A 100 -21.33 -12.21 -12.27
C LYS A 100 -22.61 -11.52 -11.83
N PHE A 101 -22.56 -10.23 -11.51
CA PHE A 101 -23.68 -9.52 -10.90
C PHE A 101 -24.34 -8.49 -11.82
N GLY A 102 -23.77 -8.23 -13.02
CA GLY A 102 -24.30 -7.26 -13.97
C GLY A 102 -24.35 -5.82 -13.41
N LYS A 103 -23.46 -5.50 -12.45
CA LYS A 103 -23.31 -4.19 -11.84
C LYS A 103 -21.98 -3.59 -12.24
N ARG A 104 -21.95 -2.33 -12.59
CA ARG A 104 -20.71 -1.66 -12.97
C ARG A 104 -19.71 -1.64 -11.83
N ALA A 105 -18.45 -1.80 -12.19
CA ALA A 105 -17.34 -1.71 -11.25
C ALA A 105 -16.10 -1.12 -11.92
N ILE A 106 -15.33 -0.34 -11.19
CA ILE A 106 -14.03 0.18 -11.62
C ILE A 106 -12.98 -0.11 -10.55
N TYR A 107 -11.80 -0.50 -10.97
CA TYR A 107 -10.67 -0.58 -10.05
C TYR A 107 -10.06 0.81 -9.88
N CYS A 108 -9.54 1.08 -8.68
CA CYS A 108 -8.84 2.30 -8.35
C CYS A 108 -7.35 1.96 -8.16
N PRO A 109 -6.49 2.33 -9.12
CA PRO A 109 -5.05 2.18 -8.97
C PRO A 109 -4.49 3.21 -7.98
N PRO A 110 -3.32 2.98 -7.39
CA PRO A 110 -2.61 4.00 -6.63
C PRO A 110 -2.06 5.04 -7.59
N ASP A 111 -2.82 6.05 -7.79
CA ASP A 111 -2.45 7.19 -8.61
C ASP A 111 -2.36 8.45 -7.75
N MET A 112 -1.59 9.42 -8.22
CA MET A 112 -1.37 10.69 -7.54
C MET A 112 -2.01 11.81 -8.33
N ASP A 113 -2.67 12.69 -7.62
CA ASP A 113 -3.14 13.95 -8.19
C ASP A 113 -1.99 14.96 -8.20
N THR A 114 -1.38 15.13 -9.35
CA THR A 114 -0.25 16.03 -9.52
C THR A 114 -0.63 17.51 -9.40
N GLU A 115 -1.90 17.84 -9.60
CA GLU A 115 -2.41 19.21 -9.43
C GLU A 115 -2.64 19.56 -7.96
N ALA A 116 -3.03 18.56 -7.14
CA ALA A 116 -3.24 18.76 -5.71
C ALA A 116 -1.93 18.83 -4.90
N GLY A 117 -0.81 18.41 -5.50
CA GLY A 117 0.51 18.46 -4.89
C GLY A 117 1.21 17.11 -4.77
N PRO A 118 2.46 17.11 -4.31
CA PRO A 118 3.25 15.90 -4.23
C PRO A 118 2.64 14.92 -3.22
N ARG A 119 2.51 13.66 -3.65
CA ARG A 119 1.99 12.54 -2.83
C ARG A 119 0.55 12.67 -2.34
N VAL A 120 -0.24 13.59 -2.90
CA VAL A 120 -1.67 13.60 -2.68
C VAL A 120 -2.30 12.53 -3.58
N PRO A 121 -2.92 11.49 -3.04
CA PRO A 121 -3.53 10.45 -3.86
C PRO A 121 -4.85 10.95 -4.45
N PHE A 122 -5.13 10.60 -5.69
CA PHE A 122 -6.43 10.86 -6.31
C PHE A 122 -7.56 10.22 -5.48
N GLN A 123 -7.33 8.98 -5.02
CA GLN A 123 -8.17 8.31 -4.03
C GLN A 123 -7.28 7.65 -2.97
N SER A 124 -7.54 7.89 -1.70
CA SER A 124 -6.74 7.32 -0.63
C SER A 124 -7.02 5.84 -0.38
N LEU A 125 -6.28 4.96 -1.07
CA LEU A 125 -6.41 3.50 -0.88
C LEU A 125 -6.16 3.07 0.57
N LYS A 126 -5.32 3.80 1.29
CA LYS A 126 -5.06 3.55 2.71
C LYS A 126 -6.29 3.90 3.56
N LEU A 127 -6.98 5.01 3.27
CA LEU A 127 -8.24 5.34 3.93
C LEU A 127 -9.32 4.28 3.66
N HIS A 128 -9.40 3.78 2.41
CA HIS A 128 -10.31 2.69 2.07
C HIS A 128 -10.00 1.43 2.88
N ALA A 129 -8.72 1.06 2.97
CA ALA A 129 -8.26 -0.11 3.71
C ALA A 129 -8.50 0.02 5.23
N GLU A 130 -8.28 1.21 5.80
CA GLU A 130 -8.51 1.51 7.20
C GLU A 130 -10.00 1.39 7.55
N ILE A 131 -10.87 2.01 6.75
CA ILE A 131 -12.33 1.95 6.95
C ILE A 131 -12.89 0.53 6.72
N ALA A 132 -12.28 -0.24 5.81
CA ALA A 132 -12.62 -1.65 5.59
C ALA A 132 -12.07 -2.60 6.67
N GLY A 133 -11.31 -2.10 7.64
CA GLY A 133 -10.75 -2.91 8.73
C GLY A 133 -9.62 -3.84 8.33
N ILE A 134 -8.93 -3.57 7.22
CA ILE A 134 -7.84 -4.41 6.74
C ILE A 134 -6.44 -3.87 7.04
N GLY A 135 -6.34 -2.82 7.84
CA GLY A 135 -5.10 -2.25 8.35
C GLY A 135 -5.37 -1.06 9.26
N ALA A 136 -4.42 -0.75 10.13
CA ALA A 136 -4.46 0.40 11.02
C ALA A 136 -3.23 1.28 10.83
N ARG A 137 -3.39 2.61 11.02
CA ARG A 137 -2.32 3.59 10.86
C ARG A 137 -1.24 3.41 11.91
N SER A 138 0.01 3.52 11.48
CA SER A 138 1.17 3.35 12.35
C SER A 138 1.91 4.66 12.60
N LEU A 139 2.80 4.65 13.60
CA LEU A 139 3.75 5.74 13.85
C LEU A 139 4.81 5.91 12.73
N ALA A 140 4.82 5.03 11.76
CA ALA A 140 5.66 5.15 10.56
C ALA A 140 4.98 6.00 9.46
N GLY A 141 4.39 7.11 9.84
CA GLY A 141 3.70 8.01 8.93
C GLY A 141 2.39 7.41 8.40
N ASP A 142 2.19 7.50 7.11
CA ASP A 142 0.95 7.07 6.47
C ASP A 142 0.88 5.55 6.15
N ILE A 143 1.74 4.74 6.76
CA ILE A 143 1.78 3.29 6.54
C ILE A 143 0.73 2.58 7.39
N LEU A 144 -0.09 1.74 6.74
CA LEU A 144 -1.01 0.84 7.44
C LEU A 144 -0.32 -0.50 7.71
N LEU A 145 -0.57 -1.02 8.91
CA LEU A 145 -0.08 -2.32 9.35
C LEU A 145 -1.24 -3.23 9.76
N HIS A 146 -1.07 -4.52 9.51
CA HIS A 146 -1.97 -5.56 9.97
C HIS A 146 -1.22 -6.52 10.91
N PRO A 147 -1.79 -6.95 12.04
CA PRO A 147 -1.07 -7.78 13.02
C PRO A 147 -0.63 -9.12 12.46
N GLU A 148 -1.42 -9.70 11.56
CA GLU A 148 -1.14 -10.99 10.93
C GLU A 148 -0.32 -10.87 9.65
N PHE A 149 -0.63 -9.87 8.79
CA PHE A 149 -0.04 -9.76 7.45
C PHE A 149 1.10 -8.73 7.36
N GLY A 150 1.33 -7.95 8.41
CA GLY A 150 2.38 -6.93 8.44
C GLY A 150 2.12 -5.78 7.48
N TYR A 151 3.15 -5.43 6.70
CA TYR A 151 3.06 -4.42 5.65
C TYR A 151 2.45 -5.00 4.36
N MET A 152 1.50 -4.28 3.79
CA MET A 152 0.80 -4.65 2.55
C MET A 152 0.70 -3.47 1.59
N TYR A 153 0.55 -3.77 0.30
CA TYR A 153 0.08 -2.83 -0.70
C TYR A 153 -1.43 -2.97 -0.89
N PHE A 154 -2.09 -1.85 -1.10
CA PHE A 154 -3.55 -1.80 -1.20
C PHE A 154 -4.00 -1.39 -2.59
N ALA A 155 -5.16 -1.90 -2.99
CA ALA A 155 -5.93 -1.42 -4.11
C ALA A 155 -7.42 -1.46 -3.75
N SER A 156 -8.24 -0.78 -4.54
CA SER A 156 -9.67 -0.72 -4.28
C SER A 156 -10.48 -0.93 -5.55
N VAL A 157 -11.72 -1.37 -5.37
CA VAL A 157 -12.73 -1.49 -6.42
C VAL A 157 -13.98 -0.75 -5.98
N PHE A 158 -14.44 0.20 -6.78
CA PHE A 158 -15.74 0.84 -6.63
C PHE A 158 -16.80 0.08 -7.41
N THR A 159 -18.02 -0.03 -6.88
CA THR A 159 -19.11 -0.70 -7.57
C THR A 159 -20.46 -0.07 -7.27
N GLU A 160 -21.39 -0.18 -8.25
CA GLU A 160 -22.82 0.12 -8.07
C GLU A 160 -23.57 -0.97 -7.28
N LEU A 161 -22.89 -2.07 -6.95
CA LEU A 161 -23.44 -3.12 -6.12
C LEU A 161 -23.40 -2.65 -4.66
N GLU A 162 -24.53 -2.71 -3.98
CA GLU A 162 -24.65 -2.37 -2.57
C GLU A 162 -24.20 -3.57 -1.72
N LEU A 163 -23.12 -3.40 -0.96
CA LEU A 163 -22.55 -4.43 -0.12
C LEU A 163 -22.51 -3.95 1.33
N PRO A 164 -22.79 -4.82 2.30
CA PRO A 164 -22.68 -4.46 3.71
C PRO A 164 -21.23 -4.16 4.08
N PRO A 165 -20.95 -2.99 4.67
CA PRO A 165 -19.58 -2.60 5.01
C PRO A 165 -19.04 -3.41 6.19
N ASP A 166 -17.72 -3.56 6.23
CA ASP A 166 -16.98 -4.03 7.40
C ASP A 166 -16.71 -2.87 8.36
N LYS A 167 -16.22 -3.19 9.55
CA LYS A 167 -15.86 -2.19 10.55
C LYS A 167 -14.34 -1.99 10.56
N PRO A 168 -13.85 -0.77 10.83
CA PRO A 168 -12.45 -0.53 11.10
C PRO A 168 -11.90 -1.47 12.19
N MET A 169 -10.59 -1.73 12.16
CA MET A 169 -9.92 -2.50 13.20
C MET A 169 -10.15 -1.86 14.57
N GLN A 170 -10.46 -2.67 15.56
CA GLN A 170 -10.67 -2.19 16.94
C GLN A 170 -9.34 -1.96 17.66
N GLU A 171 -8.34 -2.79 17.37
CA GLU A 171 -7.02 -2.72 17.99
C GLU A 171 -5.98 -2.32 16.94
N ASN A 172 -5.20 -1.28 17.26
CA ASN A 172 -4.08 -0.88 16.44
C ASN A 172 -2.86 -1.73 16.83
N PRO A 173 -2.22 -2.46 15.90
CA PRO A 173 -1.04 -3.25 16.22
C PRO A 173 0.19 -2.39 16.52
N CYS A 174 0.17 -1.09 16.22
CA CYS A 174 1.25 -0.14 16.45
C CYS A 174 0.90 0.85 17.59
N PRO A 175 1.81 1.08 18.55
CA PRO A 175 3.15 0.50 18.67
C PRO A 175 3.17 -0.86 19.37
N THR A 176 4.23 -1.65 19.14
CA THR A 176 4.50 -2.85 19.94
C THR A 176 5.11 -2.50 21.29
N THR A 177 5.12 -3.43 22.24
CA THR A 177 5.78 -3.25 23.55
C THR A 177 7.22 -2.81 23.39
N SER A 178 7.98 -3.40 22.46
CA SER A 178 9.38 -3.01 22.24
C SER A 178 9.54 -1.58 21.70
N CYS A 179 8.57 -1.10 20.92
CA CYS A 179 8.55 0.29 20.47
C CYS A 179 8.27 1.24 21.64
N VAL A 180 7.32 0.90 22.51
CA VAL A 180 6.98 1.66 23.72
C VAL A 180 8.20 1.74 24.66
N ASP A 181 8.88 0.62 24.89
CA ASP A 181 10.06 0.58 25.74
C ASP A 181 11.20 1.45 25.19
N LEU A 182 11.41 1.43 23.88
CA LEU A 182 12.43 2.28 23.25
C LEU A 182 12.03 3.76 23.32
N PHE A 183 10.77 4.08 23.07
CA PHE A 183 10.25 5.44 23.14
C PHE A 183 10.41 6.03 24.55
N ARG A 184 10.06 5.27 25.60
CA ARG A 184 10.23 5.69 27.00
C ARG A 184 11.70 5.96 27.36
N LYS A 185 12.64 5.26 26.71
CA LYS A 185 14.10 5.43 26.96
C LYS A 185 14.73 6.55 26.16
N SER A 186 14.27 6.83 24.95
CA SER A 186 14.97 7.69 24.01
C SER A 186 14.09 8.76 23.36
N GLY A 187 12.78 8.77 23.61
CA GLY A 187 11.83 9.67 22.97
C GLY A 187 11.53 9.32 21.49
N GLN A 188 12.00 8.17 21.02
CA GLN A 188 11.83 7.75 19.62
C GLN A 188 11.52 6.27 19.50
N THR A 189 10.60 5.92 18.61
CA THR A 189 10.40 4.53 18.17
C THR A 189 11.46 4.13 17.12
N PRO A 190 11.59 2.82 16.79
CA PRO A 190 12.55 2.40 15.77
C PRO A 190 12.36 3.10 14.42
N CYS A 191 11.12 3.22 13.93
CA CYS A 191 10.83 3.88 12.66
C CYS A 191 11.21 5.36 12.65
N MET A 192 11.01 6.10 13.75
CA MET A 192 11.46 7.48 13.90
C MET A 192 12.98 7.58 13.92
N LYS A 193 13.63 6.75 14.73
CA LYS A 193 15.08 6.77 14.94
C LYS A 193 15.88 6.44 13.68
N PHE A 194 15.40 5.49 12.88
CA PHE A 194 16.10 5.03 11.67
C PHE A 194 15.60 5.70 10.39
N CYS A 195 14.67 6.65 10.48
CA CYS A 195 14.29 7.46 9.32
C CYS A 195 15.48 8.32 8.87
N PRO A 196 16.00 8.16 7.65
CA PRO A 196 17.21 8.86 7.21
C PRO A 196 17.03 10.38 7.12
N VAL A 197 15.81 10.85 6.94
CA VAL A 197 15.46 12.29 6.87
C VAL A 197 14.65 12.77 8.08
N GLN A 198 14.47 11.91 9.09
CA GLN A 198 13.76 12.22 10.34
C GLN A 198 12.36 12.84 10.13
N CYS A 199 11.67 12.44 9.06
CA CYS A 199 10.35 12.96 8.71
C CYS A 199 9.22 12.37 9.57
N LEU A 200 9.54 11.45 10.49
CA LEU A 200 8.57 10.78 11.36
C LEU A 200 8.75 11.26 12.80
N SER A 201 7.66 11.66 13.42
CA SER A 201 7.59 11.95 14.85
C SER A 201 6.19 11.63 15.39
N GLY A 202 6.03 11.64 16.69
CA GLY A 202 4.75 11.36 17.32
C GLY A 202 4.91 11.07 18.80
N ASP A 203 3.79 10.76 19.45
CA ASP A 203 3.73 10.51 20.87
C ASP A 203 3.03 9.19 21.18
N ILE A 204 3.41 8.60 22.30
CA ILE A 204 2.83 7.40 22.88
C ILE A 204 2.30 7.78 24.26
N ASP A 205 1.04 7.44 24.55
CA ASP A 205 0.43 7.74 25.84
C ASP A 205 0.98 6.86 26.98
N GLU A 206 0.50 7.11 28.20
CA GLU A 206 0.92 6.38 29.39
C GLU A 206 0.55 4.87 29.32
N ASP A 207 -0.53 4.56 28.63
CA ASP A 207 -1.01 3.19 28.43
C ASP A 207 -0.24 2.45 27.32
N GLY A 208 0.61 3.17 26.57
CA GLY A 208 1.41 2.59 25.49
C GLY A 208 0.75 2.61 24.12
N ASN A 209 -0.34 3.37 23.96
CA ASN A 209 -1.02 3.53 22.68
C ASN A 209 -0.46 4.71 21.90
N GLN A 210 -0.65 4.70 20.59
CA GLN A 210 -0.35 5.84 19.73
C GLN A 210 -1.26 7.01 20.08
N ALA A 211 -0.69 8.11 20.60
CA ALA A 211 -1.41 9.33 20.94
C ALA A 211 -1.41 10.34 19.78
N GLU A 212 -0.27 10.51 19.14
CA GLU A 212 -0.12 11.39 17.98
C GLU A 212 0.85 10.80 16.96
N MET A 213 0.64 11.10 15.69
CA MET A 213 1.56 10.80 14.60
C MET A 213 1.74 12.05 13.74
N ARG A 214 2.98 12.43 13.49
CA ARG A 214 3.36 13.54 12.62
C ARG A 214 4.26 13.00 11.50
N TYR A 215 3.96 13.39 10.28
CA TYR A 215 4.64 12.91 9.09
C TYR A 215 4.91 14.06 8.13
N ASP A 216 6.18 14.38 7.93
CA ASP A 216 6.61 15.30 6.89
C ASP A 216 6.72 14.57 5.56
N MET A 217 5.63 14.65 4.77
CA MET A 217 5.55 14.01 3.46
C MET A 217 6.56 14.57 2.45
N ALA A 218 6.88 15.87 2.53
CA ALA A 218 7.79 16.51 1.59
C ALA A 218 9.21 15.96 1.74
N SER A 219 9.74 15.96 2.97
CA SER A 219 11.05 15.37 3.26
C SER A 219 11.13 13.88 2.93
N CYS A 220 10.05 13.12 3.16
CA CYS A 220 9.99 11.71 2.75
C CYS A 220 9.99 11.57 1.22
N ALA A 221 9.30 12.45 0.49
CA ALA A 221 9.27 12.44 -0.97
C ALA A 221 10.65 12.73 -1.56
N GLU A 222 11.35 13.76 -1.07
CA GLU A 222 12.72 14.07 -1.49
C GLU A 222 13.67 12.89 -1.28
N MET A 223 13.55 12.18 -0.15
CA MET A 223 14.36 10.99 0.09
C MET A 223 14.07 9.87 -0.92
N THR A 224 12.80 9.67 -1.27
CA THR A 224 12.45 8.62 -2.25
C THR A 224 12.90 8.98 -3.67
N GLN A 225 12.88 10.25 -4.04
CA GLN A 225 13.33 10.72 -5.36
C GLN A 225 14.82 10.41 -5.62
N GLN A 226 15.64 10.34 -4.58
CA GLN A 226 17.05 9.95 -4.72
C GLN A 226 17.25 8.52 -5.26
N PHE A 227 16.21 7.69 -5.23
CA PHE A 227 16.21 6.34 -5.79
C PHE A 227 15.59 6.27 -7.19
N GLU A 228 15.12 7.41 -7.72
CA GLU A 228 14.48 7.49 -9.02
C GLU A 228 15.53 7.84 -10.09
N ALA A 229 15.87 6.87 -10.92
CA ALA A 229 16.90 7.05 -11.94
C ALA A 229 16.44 7.96 -13.09
N VAL A 230 15.18 7.88 -13.51
CA VAL A 230 14.65 8.62 -14.66
C VAL A 230 14.62 10.14 -14.42
N PRO A 231 14.06 10.64 -13.30
CA PRO A 231 14.12 12.07 -13.02
C PRO A 231 15.54 12.64 -12.96
N GLY A 232 16.50 11.86 -12.47
CA GLY A 232 17.92 12.25 -12.47
C GLY A 232 18.47 12.46 -13.89
N VAL A 233 18.30 11.48 -14.76
CA VAL A 233 18.74 11.56 -16.17
C VAL A 233 18.08 12.73 -16.90
N LEU A 234 16.76 12.93 -16.71
CA LEU A 234 16.04 14.05 -17.31
C LEU A 234 16.55 15.41 -16.80
N ALA A 235 16.79 15.51 -15.49
CA ALA A 235 17.31 16.75 -14.90
C ALA A 235 18.70 17.10 -15.44
N ASP A 236 19.57 16.10 -15.60
CA ASP A 236 20.89 16.29 -16.13
C ASP A 236 20.84 16.64 -17.63
N ALA A 237 19.98 15.99 -18.41
CA ALA A 237 19.76 16.35 -19.82
C ALA A 237 19.19 17.78 -20.00
N ILE A 238 18.32 18.23 -19.08
CA ILE A 238 17.81 19.63 -19.11
C ILE A 238 18.92 20.63 -18.79
N ARG A 239 19.88 20.27 -17.94
CA ARG A 239 21.00 21.13 -17.55
C ARG A 239 22.14 21.14 -18.56
N ALA A 240 22.20 20.15 -19.45
CA ALA A 240 23.25 20.06 -20.47
C ALA A 240 23.23 21.28 -21.41
N GLU A 241 24.39 21.89 -21.62
CA GLU A 241 24.52 23.13 -22.38
C GLU A 241 24.46 22.91 -23.89
N ASP A 242 25.00 21.79 -24.38
CA ASP A 242 24.98 21.46 -25.78
C ASP A 242 24.11 20.25 -26.15
N GLU A 243 23.85 20.09 -27.44
CA GLU A 243 22.96 19.06 -27.98
C GLU A 243 23.58 17.67 -27.91
N GLU A 244 24.89 17.55 -28.13
CA GLU A 244 25.63 16.29 -28.11
C GLU A 244 25.62 15.69 -26.69
N GLU A 245 25.96 16.50 -25.68
CA GLU A 245 25.89 16.10 -24.28
C GLU A 245 24.47 15.66 -23.88
N ARG A 246 23.45 16.38 -24.34
CA ARG A 246 22.06 16.06 -24.08
C ARG A 246 21.65 14.74 -24.71
N GLU A 247 22.03 14.50 -25.95
CA GLU A 247 21.77 13.25 -26.67
C GLU A 247 22.46 12.06 -25.97
N ASP A 248 23.72 12.24 -25.58
CA ASP A 248 24.48 11.22 -24.85
C ASP A 248 23.79 10.84 -23.52
N LEU A 249 23.39 11.83 -22.73
CA LEU A 249 22.68 11.60 -21.47
C LEU A 249 21.35 10.86 -21.67
N LEU A 250 20.61 11.15 -22.75
CA LEU A 250 19.33 10.53 -23.01
C LEU A 250 19.44 9.16 -23.69
N PHE A 251 20.43 8.96 -24.55
CA PHE A 251 20.49 7.83 -25.49
C PHE A 251 21.69 6.92 -25.34
N ASP A 252 22.56 7.12 -24.36
CA ASP A 252 23.62 6.17 -24.08
C ASP A 252 23.11 4.76 -23.76
N ALA A 253 24.00 3.78 -23.80
CA ALA A 253 23.64 2.39 -23.64
C ALA A 253 23.06 2.09 -22.22
N GLU A 254 23.51 2.79 -21.20
CA GLU A 254 23.05 2.61 -19.81
C GLU A 254 21.66 3.19 -19.64
N ASN A 255 21.41 4.38 -20.17
CA ASN A 255 20.11 5.05 -20.06
C ASN A 255 19.04 4.43 -20.97
N LYS A 256 19.41 3.83 -22.10
CA LYS A 256 18.48 3.01 -22.92
C LYS A 256 17.82 1.89 -22.14
N ILE A 257 18.52 1.32 -21.15
CA ILE A 257 17.94 0.31 -20.26
C ILE A 257 16.84 0.91 -19.38
N LEU A 258 16.96 2.17 -18.95
CA LEU A 258 15.92 2.85 -18.18
C LEU A 258 14.66 3.06 -19.02
N TRP A 259 14.81 3.52 -20.26
CA TRP A 259 13.69 3.69 -21.19
C TRP A 259 12.99 2.37 -21.51
N TYR A 260 13.76 1.31 -21.68
CA TYR A 260 13.20 -0.04 -21.86
C TYR A 260 12.39 -0.46 -20.63
N LYS A 261 12.93 -0.32 -19.44
CA LYS A 261 12.23 -0.65 -18.19
C LYS A 261 10.93 0.15 -18.03
N MET A 262 10.92 1.43 -18.40
CA MET A 262 9.71 2.24 -18.45
C MET A 262 8.65 1.65 -19.38
N SER A 263 9.06 1.31 -20.59
CA SER A 263 8.14 0.84 -21.63
C SER A 263 7.48 -0.50 -21.29
N VAL A 264 8.15 -1.36 -20.53
CA VAL A 264 7.61 -2.66 -20.09
C VAL A 264 6.94 -2.61 -18.73
N GLY A 265 6.75 -1.42 -18.16
CA GLY A 265 6.03 -1.24 -16.89
C GLY A 265 6.71 -1.91 -15.70
N SER A 266 8.04 -2.10 -15.76
CA SER A 266 8.75 -2.64 -14.61
C SER A 266 8.78 -1.59 -13.50
N GLY A 267 8.16 -1.90 -12.36
CA GLY A 267 8.04 -0.99 -11.22
C GLY A 267 9.34 -0.54 -10.56
N GLY A 268 10.49 -0.91 -11.12
CA GLY A 268 11.81 -0.50 -10.66
C GLY A 268 12.22 0.94 -10.98
N LEU A 269 11.29 1.73 -11.50
CA LEU A 269 11.55 3.13 -11.85
C LEU A 269 11.20 4.10 -10.73
N LEU A 270 10.28 3.71 -9.86
CA LEU A 270 9.91 4.49 -8.69
C LEU A 270 10.66 3.92 -7.49
N GLY A 271 11.72 4.60 -7.09
CA GLY A 271 12.41 4.28 -5.86
C GLY A 271 11.52 4.50 -4.66
N GLN A 272 11.55 3.57 -3.72
CA GLN A 272 10.87 3.71 -2.44
C GLN A 272 11.87 3.53 -1.31
N CYS A 273 11.81 4.40 -0.31
CA CYS A 273 12.55 4.21 0.92
C CYS A 273 11.74 3.33 1.87
N PHE A 274 12.31 2.21 2.30
CA PHE A 274 11.68 1.25 3.20
C PHE A 274 12.32 1.19 4.60
N GLU A 275 13.19 2.12 4.96
CA GLU A 275 13.96 2.04 6.21
C GLU A 275 13.06 1.99 7.46
N CYS A 276 11.99 2.77 7.51
CA CYS A 276 11.01 2.71 8.59
C CYS A 276 10.32 1.34 8.68
N MET A 277 10.08 0.67 7.55
CA MET A 277 9.47 -0.67 7.51
C MET A 277 10.48 -1.79 7.78
N ARG A 278 11.74 -1.60 7.40
CA ARG A 278 12.83 -2.55 7.67
C ARG A 278 13.02 -2.79 9.17
N VAL A 279 12.92 -1.73 9.96
CA VAL A 279 13.10 -1.78 11.42
C VAL A 279 11.79 -1.99 12.20
N CYS A 280 10.67 -2.03 11.51
CA CYS A 280 9.37 -2.19 12.14
C CYS A 280 9.14 -3.65 12.55
N PRO A 281 8.86 -3.94 13.84
CA PRO A 281 8.65 -5.31 14.30
C PRO A 281 7.39 -5.97 13.73
N ILE A 282 6.45 -5.19 13.19
CA ILE A 282 5.20 -5.70 12.61
C ILE A 282 5.34 -5.90 11.10
N ALA A 283 5.96 -4.93 10.40
CA ALA A 283 5.94 -4.86 8.94
C ALA A 283 6.49 -6.12 8.24
N ASN A 284 7.55 -6.71 8.80
CA ASN A 284 8.28 -7.82 8.18
C ASN A 284 8.43 -9.06 9.09
N GLN A 285 7.92 -9.02 10.32
CA GLN A 285 8.11 -10.08 11.33
C GLN A 285 6.81 -10.78 11.74
N SER A 286 5.66 -10.39 11.19
CA SER A 286 4.42 -11.09 11.51
C SER A 286 4.46 -12.52 10.95
N PRO A 287 3.79 -13.49 11.60
CA PRO A 287 3.84 -14.90 11.17
C PRO A 287 3.38 -15.12 9.72
N GLN A 288 2.44 -14.31 9.25
CA GLN A 288 1.93 -14.43 7.88
C GLN A 288 2.75 -13.62 6.87
N ALA A 289 3.44 -12.56 7.31
CA ALA A 289 4.37 -11.81 6.48
C ALA A 289 5.69 -12.58 6.24
N ASP A 290 6.00 -13.57 7.06
CA ASP A 290 7.22 -14.38 6.97
C ASP A 290 6.93 -15.82 6.47
N PRO A 291 7.04 -16.10 5.16
CA PRO A 291 6.84 -17.45 4.63
C PRO A 291 7.86 -18.46 5.12
N ILE A 292 9.07 -18.03 5.45
CA ILE A 292 10.14 -18.91 5.99
C ILE A 292 9.75 -19.37 7.38
N ARG A 293 9.36 -18.45 8.24
CA ARG A 293 8.88 -18.77 9.59
C ARG A 293 7.66 -19.69 9.57
N ARG A 294 6.72 -19.48 8.62
CA ARG A 294 5.59 -20.41 8.43
C ARG A 294 6.04 -21.81 8.01
N TYR A 295 7.05 -21.91 7.15
CA TYR A 295 7.62 -23.19 6.76
C TYR A 295 8.26 -23.88 7.97
N GLU A 296 9.10 -23.18 8.72
CA GLU A 296 9.76 -23.71 9.93
C GLU A 296 8.75 -24.17 10.98
N THR A 297 7.68 -23.39 11.23
CA THR A 297 6.60 -23.77 12.14
C THR A 297 5.89 -25.05 11.69
N ARG A 298 5.63 -25.20 10.38
CA ARG A 298 5.01 -26.42 9.84
C ARG A 298 5.93 -27.64 9.98
N MET A 299 7.22 -27.45 9.70
CA MET A 299 8.19 -28.56 9.83
C MET A 299 8.36 -29.01 11.28
N ALA A 300 8.38 -28.05 12.23
CA ALA A 300 8.42 -28.38 13.66
C ALA A 300 7.17 -29.17 14.10
N ALA A 301 5.98 -28.73 13.70
CA ALA A 301 4.72 -29.41 14.02
C ALA A 301 4.63 -30.83 13.41
N GLN A 302 5.23 -31.06 12.24
CA GLN A 302 5.30 -32.38 11.63
C GLN A 302 6.26 -33.30 12.39
N ALA A 303 7.41 -32.79 12.83
CA ALA A 303 8.38 -33.57 13.61
C ALA A 303 7.89 -33.94 15.02
N GLU A 304 6.97 -33.15 15.60
CA GLU A 304 6.32 -33.47 16.88
C GLU A 304 5.19 -34.51 16.74
N ALA A 305 4.68 -34.72 15.53
CA ALA A 305 3.60 -35.66 15.26
C ALA A 305 4.08 -37.05 14.83
N GLU A 306 5.38 -37.21 14.49
CA GLU A 306 6.09 -38.47 14.21
C GLU A 306 6.74 -39.03 15.48
#